data_662da2f41ded6211f75afca0390757a5
#
_entry.id   662da2f41ded6211f75afca0390757a5
#
_cell.length_a   1.000
_cell.length_b   1.000
_cell.length_c   1.000
_cell.angle_alpha   90.00
_cell.angle_beta   90.00
_cell.angle_gamma   90.00
#
_symmetry.space_group_name_H-M   'P 1'
#
loop_
_entity.id
_entity.type
_entity.pdbx_description
1 polymer ?
#
loop_
_entity_poly.entity_id
_entity_poly.type
_entity_poly.pdbx_seq_one_letter_code
_entity_poly.pdbx_strand_id
1 'polypeptide(L)'
;MTVDGQSLGGHGRVALLRAVAQHGSITRAAQAFGMSYKAAWDAVNTMNALSGEPLVERVTGGRGGGSTRLTARGQRVVERYEQVDAVHQRFVRLLADGAMNIDEEFSVLKVLNVKTSARNQWVGTVAAIRAGAVNDEVELQLPGGAKLVAIITRASTEALGLRLKQALIIWVKSSAVLLATGLEGARVTADNRLDGVVAAVTPGAVNAEVSVEADGGVTVVAIVTQASLQALGLAPGGRVTALIKASDIVLATVG
;
A
#
# COMPACT_ATOMS: atom_id res chain seq x y z
N MET A 1 -15.25 -0.69 9.49
CA MET A 1 -15.36 0.50 10.33
C MET A 1 -16.63 0.35 11.17
N THR A 2 -16.51 0.15 12.46
CA THR A 2 -17.65 -0.01 13.38
C THR A 2 -17.60 1.09 14.43
N VAL A 3 -18.76 1.68 14.73
CA VAL A 3 -18.97 2.60 15.85
C VAL A 3 -20.08 1.99 16.68
N ASP A 4 -19.85 1.79 17.99
CA ASP A 4 -20.78 1.18 18.95
C ASP A 4 -21.41 -0.16 18.49
N GLY A 5 -20.59 -1.03 17.87
CA GLY A 5 -21.04 -2.35 17.41
C GLY A 5 -21.87 -2.32 16.11
N GLN A 6 -22.17 -1.15 15.56
CA GLN A 6 -22.85 -1.01 14.27
C GLN A 6 -21.87 -0.68 13.15
N SER A 7 -21.94 -1.41 12.03
CA SER A 7 -21.04 -1.24 10.91
C SER A 7 -21.38 0.03 10.13
N LEU A 8 -20.46 1.01 10.13
CA LEU A 8 -20.51 2.20 9.27
C LEU A 8 -20.26 1.83 7.79
N GLY A 9 -19.54 0.76 7.52
CA GLY A 9 -19.10 0.37 6.19
C GLY A 9 -19.15 -1.15 6.00
N GLY A 10 -20.28 -1.65 5.51
CA GLY A 10 -20.28 -2.90 4.75
C GLY A 10 -20.14 -2.57 3.28
N HIS A 11 -19.69 -3.53 2.47
CA HIS A 11 -19.48 -3.39 1.01
C HIS A 11 -20.67 -2.68 0.31
N GLY A 12 -21.90 -3.00 0.69
CA GLY A 12 -23.10 -2.38 0.12
C GLY A 12 -23.35 -0.92 0.53
N ARG A 13 -22.91 -0.50 1.74
CA ARG A 13 -23.16 0.88 2.22
C ARG A 13 -22.21 1.88 1.57
N VAL A 14 -20.94 1.54 1.44
CA VAL A 14 -19.97 2.42 0.77
C VAL A 14 -20.21 2.44 -0.73
N ALA A 15 -20.61 1.31 -1.32
CA ALA A 15 -21.02 1.26 -2.70
C ALA A 15 -22.25 2.15 -2.98
N LEU A 16 -23.19 2.23 -2.03
CA LEU A 16 -24.31 3.17 -2.12
C LEU A 16 -23.84 4.64 -2.07
N LEU A 17 -22.90 5.01 -1.19
CA LEU A 17 -22.30 6.34 -1.16
C LEU A 17 -21.66 6.71 -2.50
N ARG A 18 -20.91 5.76 -3.08
CA ARG A 18 -20.28 5.93 -4.41
C ARG A 18 -21.32 6.14 -5.50
N ALA A 19 -22.40 5.36 -5.50
CA ALA A 19 -23.50 5.54 -6.45
C ALA A 19 -24.18 6.91 -6.28
N VAL A 20 -24.35 7.39 -5.06
CA VAL A 20 -24.87 8.74 -4.80
C VAL A 20 -23.93 9.80 -5.39
N ALA A 21 -22.61 9.64 -5.25
CA ALA A 21 -21.64 10.56 -5.87
C ALA A 21 -21.73 10.55 -7.40
N GLN A 22 -21.83 9.36 -8.01
CA GLN A 22 -21.88 9.20 -9.46
C GLN A 22 -23.18 9.73 -10.08
N HIS A 23 -24.31 9.49 -9.43
CA HIS A 23 -25.63 9.80 -9.98
C HIS A 23 -26.21 11.14 -9.49
N GLY A 24 -25.62 11.76 -8.47
CA GLY A 24 -26.09 13.00 -7.88
C GLY A 24 -27.51 12.91 -7.29
N SER A 25 -28.02 11.71 -7.02
CA SER A 25 -29.39 11.46 -6.56
C SER A 25 -29.50 10.11 -5.83
N ILE A 26 -30.08 10.13 -4.63
CA ILE A 26 -30.35 8.89 -3.86
C ILE A 26 -31.33 7.99 -4.64
N THR A 27 -32.31 8.55 -5.36
CA THR A 27 -33.26 7.79 -6.16
C THR A 27 -32.55 6.99 -7.26
N ARG A 28 -31.66 7.66 -8.03
CA ARG A 28 -30.90 7.01 -9.09
C ARG A 28 -29.89 6.00 -8.54
N ALA A 29 -29.25 6.33 -7.41
CA ALA A 29 -28.38 5.40 -6.73
C ALA A 29 -29.12 4.14 -6.24
N ALA A 30 -30.32 4.29 -5.66
CA ALA A 30 -31.17 3.17 -5.25
C ALA A 30 -31.55 2.28 -6.44
N GLN A 31 -31.95 2.86 -7.56
CA GLN A 31 -32.29 2.12 -8.79
C GLN A 31 -31.09 1.33 -9.31
N ALA A 32 -29.89 1.92 -9.35
CA ALA A 32 -28.66 1.24 -9.77
C ALA A 32 -28.30 0.04 -8.89
N PHE A 33 -28.74 0.05 -7.62
CA PHE A 33 -28.53 -1.03 -6.66
C PHE A 33 -29.70 -2.01 -6.52
N GLY A 34 -30.78 -1.84 -7.28
CA GLY A 34 -31.97 -2.68 -7.19
C GLY A 34 -32.67 -2.60 -5.82
N MET A 35 -32.53 -1.48 -5.09
CA MET A 35 -33.14 -1.27 -3.79
C MET A 35 -34.21 -0.17 -3.83
N SER A 36 -35.15 -0.19 -2.87
CA SER A 36 -36.16 0.85 -2.78
C SER A 36 -35.54 2.18 -2.34
N TYR A 37 -36.13 3.29 -2.77
CA TYR A 37 -35.74 4.62 -2.32
C TYR A 37 -35.71 4.74 -0.79
N LYS A 38 -36.73 4.19 -0.12
CA LYS A 38 -36.83 4.20 1.35
C LYS A 38 -35.62 3.50 1.98
N ALA A 39 -35.26 2.32 1.49
CA ALA A 39 -34.09 1.58 2.02
C ALA A 39 -32.78 2.33 1.80
N ALA A 40 -32.57 2.94 0.64
CA ALA A 40 -31.39 3.76 0.37
C ALA A 40 -31.34 5.01 1.25
N TRP A 41 -32.49 5.66 1.43
CA TRP A 41 -32.62 6.84 2.29
C TRP A 41 -32.32 6.52 3.76
N ASP A 42 -32.90 5.44 4.30
CA ASP A 42 -32.67 4.98 5.66
C ASP A 42 -31.20 4.59 5.87
N ALA A 43 -30.57 3.94 4.88
CA ALA A 43 -29.16 3.61 4.93
C ALA A 43 -28.27 4.87 4.96
N VAL A 44 -28.54 5.87 4.13
CA VAL A 44 -27.80 7.15 4.12
C VAL A 44 -27.97 7.89 5.45
N ASN A 45 -29.20 7.96 5.99
CA ASN A 45 -29.45 8.61 7.27
C ASN A 45 -28.71 7.91 8.41
N THR A 46 -28.73 6.57 8.43
CA THR A 46 -28.00 5.79 9.43
C THR A 46 -26.50 6.06 9.35
N MET A 47 -25.93 6.10 8.14
CA MET A 47 -24.51 6.42 7.95
C MET A 47 -24.18 7.85 8.40
N ASN A 48 -25.02 8.83 8.10
CA ASN A 48 -24.84 10.20 8.55
C ASN A 48 -24.88 10.30 10.10
N ALA A 49 -25.82 9.61 10.73
CA ALA A 49 -25.93 9.58 12.19
C ALA A 49 -24.71 8.95 12.87
N LEU A 50 -24.22 7.83 12.33
CA LEU A 50 -23.08 7.10 12.89
C LEU A 50 -21.73 7.79 12.65
N SER A 51 -21.63 8.64 11.64
CA SER A 51 -20.36 9.30 11.29
C SER A 51 -20.02 10.53 12.13
N GLY A 52 -20.95 11.00 12.95
CA GLY A 52 -20.81 12.24 13.75
C GLY A 52 -20.89 13.52 12.92
N GLU A 53 -20.62 13.46 11.62
CA GLU A 53 -20.78 14.54 10.65
C GLU A 53 -21.43 13.97 9.37
N PRO A 54 -22.28 14.73 8.66
CA PRO A 54 -22.92 14.24 7.44
C PRO A 54 -21.92 13.78 6.39
N LEU A 55 -22.12 12.59 5.83
CA LEU A 55 -21.36 12.06 4.68
C LEU A 55 -22.01 12.48 3.36
N VAL A 56 -23.32 12.72 3.40
CA VAL A 56 -24.15 13.09 2.26
C VAL A 56 -24.97 14.30 2.62
N GLU A 57 -24.99 15.29 1.74
CA GLU A 57 -25.80 16.51 1.89
C GLU A 57 -26.72 16.73 0.68
N ARG A 58 -27.82 17.40 0.93
CA ARG A 58 -28.72 17.87 -0.13
C ARG A 58 -28.30 19.26 -0.55
N VAL A 59 -28.23 19.46 -1.86
CA VAL A 59 -28.05 20.77 -2.45
C VAL A 59 -29.43 21.22 -2.97
N THR A 60 -29.96 22.25 -2.33
CA THR A 60 -31.18 22.91 -2.83
C THR A 60 -30.86 23.59 -4.15
N GLY A 61 -31.38 23.06 -5.23
CA GLY A 61 -31.20 23.61 -6.58
C GLY A 61 -32.50 24.17 -7.12
N GLY A 62 -32.39 25.21 -7.95
CA GLY A 62 -33.52 25.85 -8.65
C GLY A 62 -34.30 24.87 -9.52
N ARG A 63 -35.08 25.39 -10.48
CA ARG A 63 -36.12 24.80 -11.36
C ARG A 63 -36.07 23.32 -11.80
N GLY A 64 -35.18 22.44 -11.23
CA GLY A 64 -35.02 21.04 -11.65
C GLY A 64 -34.95 20.00 -10.52
N GLY A 65 -35.23 20.35 -9.25
CA GLY A 65 -35.17 19.41 -8.11
C GLY A 65 -33.82 19.39 -7.43
N GLY A 66 -33.80 19.10 -6.10
CA GLY A 66 -32.58 19.06 -5.32
C GLY A 66 -31.65 17.93 -5.73
N SER A 67 -30.34 18.20 -5.83
CA SER A 67 -29.28 17.19 -6.01
C SER A 67 -28.77 16.71 -4.67
N THR A 68 -28.16 15.53 -4.65
CA THR A 68 -27.52 14.95 -3.49
C THR A 68 -26.05 14.73 -3.80
N ARG A 69 -25.16 15.17 -2.93
CA ARG A 69 -23.71 14.97 -3.11
C ARG A 69 -23.04 14.48 -1.85
N LEU A 70 -21.86 13.90 -1.98
CA LEU A 70 -21.00 13.63 -0.84
C LEU A 70 -20.43 14.93 -0.28
N THR A 71 -20.33 14.99 1.04
CA THR A 71 -19.50 15.99 1.71
C THR A 71 -18.02 15.64 1.53
N ALA A 72 -17.11 16.56 1.86
CA ALA A 72 -15.68 16.28 1.87
C ALA A 72 -15.32 15.08 2.78
N ARG A 73 -16.06 14.89 3.90
CA ARG A 73 -15.91 13.72 4.76
C ARG A 73 -16.42 12.46 4.08
N GLY A 74 -17.57 12.51 3.41
CA GLY A 74 -18.14 11.38 2.67
C GLY A 74 -17.19 10.91 1.57
N GLN A 75 -16.55 11.83 0.87
CA GLN A 75 -15.59 11.55 -0.17
C GLN A 75 -14.35 10.83 0.41
N ARG A 76 -13.77 11.33 1.50
CA ARG A 76 -12.66 10.65 2.19
C ARG A 76 -13.01 9.25 2.69
N VAL A 77 -14.27 9.03 3.14
CA VAL A 77 -14.72 7.69 3.56
C VAL A 77 -14.76 6.72 2.37
N VAL A 78 -15.27 7.15 1.22
CA VAL A 78 -15.31 6.34 0.00
C VAL A 78 -13.90 6.01 -0.48
N GLU A 79 -13.02 7.01 -0.64
CA GLU A 79 -11.63 6.84 -1.07
C GLU A 79 -10.86 5.87 -0.16
N ARG A 80 -11.01 6.02 1.17
CA ARG A 80 -10.33 5.16 2.13
C ARG A 80 -10.85 3.71 2.09
N TYR A 81 -12.13 3.55 1.82
CA TYR A 81 -12.72 2.22 1.65
C TYR A 81 -12.23 1.56 0.36
N GLU A 82 -12.16 2.30 -0.74
CA GLU A 82 -11.65 1.80 -2.02
C GLU A 82 -10.20 1.33 -1.90
N GLN A 83 -9.36 2.05 -1.16
CA GLN A 83 -7.99 1.62 -0.85
C GLN A 83 -7.97 0.30 -0.08
N VAL A 84 -8.80 0.16 0.96
CA VAL A 84 -8.90 -1.09 1.74
C VAL A 84 -9.47 -2.23 0.90
N ASP A 85 -10.47 -1.96 0.09
CA ASP A 85 -11.09 -2.96 -0.79
C ASP A 85 -10.11 -3.46 -1.86
N ALA A 86 -9.31 -2.57 -2.44
CA ALA A 86 -8.26 -2.94 -3.39
C ALA A 86 -7.23 -3.90 -2.77
N VAL A 87 -6.82 -3.62 -1.53
CA VAL A 87 -5.92 -4.51 -0.75
C VAL A 87 -6.60 -5.85 -0.48
N HIS A 88 -7.85 -5.84 -0.05
CA HIS A 88 -8.63 -7.05 0.20
C HIS A 88 -8.82 -7.89 -1.07
N GLN A 89 -9.16 -7.27 -2.20
CA GLN A 89 -9.31 -7.96 -3.49
C GLN A 89 -7.98 -8.55 -3.99
N ARG A 90 -6.86 -7.86 -3.74
CA ARG A 90 -5.54 -8.40 -4.04
C ARG A 90 -5.22 -9.62 -3.17
N PHE A 91 -5.55 -9.54 -1.89
CA PHE A 91 -5.41 -10.66 -0.94
C PHE A 91 -6.25 -11.87 -1.37
N VAL A 92 -7.54 -11.68 -1.68
CA VAL A 92 -8.43 -12.76 -2.15
C VAL A 92 -7.92 -13.42 -3.44
N ARG A 93 -7.35 -12.62 -4.36
CA ARG A 93 -6.75 -13.18 -5.59
C ARG A 93 -5.52 -14.03 -5.28
N LEU A 94 -4.65 -13.60 -4.39
CA LEU A 94 -3.47 -14.37 -3.96
C LEU A 94 -3.88 -15.69 -3.32
N LEU A 95 -4.99 -15.72 -2.56
CA LEU A 95 -5.58 -16.94 -2.00
C LEU A 95 -6.13 -17.87 -3.09
N ALA A 96 -6.84 -17.32 -4.06
CA ALA A 96 -7.50 -18.10 -5.13
C ALA A 96 -6.50 -18.73 -6.09
N ASP A 97 -5.36 -18.10 -6.31
CA ASP A 97 -4.31 -18.59 -7.22
C ASP A 97 -3.50 -19.78 -6.63
N GLY A 98 -3.83 -20.25 -5.42
CA GLY A 98 -3.16 -21.37 -4.76
C GLY A 98 -1.67 -21.13 -4.47
N ALA A 99 -1.23 -19.89 -4.60
CA ALA A 99 0.17 -19.51 -4.48
C ALA A 99 0.65 -19.34 -3.02
N MET A 100 -0.26 -19.51 -2.04
CA MET A 100 0.05 -19.26 -0.63
C MET A 100 -0.45 -20.40 0.28
N ASN A 101 0.40 -20.80 1.22
CA ASN A 101 0.05 -21.70 2.32
C ASN A 101 -0.63 -20.88 3.43
N ILE A 102 -1.71 -21.42 4.03
CA ILE A 102 -2.51 -20.73 5.06
C ILE A 102 -1.67 -20.23 6.24
N ASP A 103 -0.62 -20.94 6.63
CA ASP A 103 0.31 -20.55 7.71
C ASP A 103 1.20 -19.35 7.33
N GLU A 104 1.53 -19.19 6.05
CA GLU A 104 2.27 -18.02 5.53
C GLU A 104 1.37 -16.78 5.46
N GLU A 105 0.07 -16.97 5.21
CA GLU A 105 -0.93 -15.90 5.09
C GLU A 105 -1.25 -15.23 6.42
N PHE A 106 -1.32 -15.97 7.52
CA PHE A 106 -1.45 -15.39 8.86
C PHE A 106 -0.24 -14.51 9.23
N SER A 107 0.93 -14.83 8.72
CA SER A 107 2.13 -14.00 8.90
C SER A 107 2.00 -12.65 8.19
N VAL A 108 1.38 -12.59 7.00
CA VAL A 108 1.10 -11.33 6.28
C VAL A 108 0.12 -10.44 7.05
N LEU A 109 -0.92 -11.01 7.67
CA LEU A 109 -1.87 -10.26 8.48
C LEU A 109 -1.24 -9.71 9.77
N LYS A 110 -0.32 -10.45 10.38
CA LYS A 110 0.46 -9.97 11.54
C LYS A 110 1.38 -8.80 11.17
N VAL A 111 1.95 -8.83 9.96
CA VAL A 111 2.81 -7.76 9.42
C VAL A 111 2.07 -6.43 9.29
N LEU A 112 0.79 -6.44 8.89
CA LEU A 112 -0.02 -5.24 8.73
C LEU A 112 -0.27 -4.49 10.06
N ASN A 113 -0.03 -5.13 11.21
CA ASN A 113 -0.18 -4.54 12.54
C ASN A 113 1.12 -3.95 13.11
N VAL A 114 2.27 -4.18 12.48
CA VAL A 114 3.53 -3.62 12.96
C VAL A 114 3.65 -2.16 12.52
N LYS A 115 3.53 -1.25 13.48
CA LYS A 115 3.74 0.18 13.25
C LYS A 115 5.24 0.47 13.23
N THR A 116 5.76 0.89 12.09
CA THR A 116 7.16 1.28 11.92
C THR A 116 7.26 2.61 11.18
N SER A 117 8.36 3.32 11.35
CA SER A 117 8.70 4.52 10.57
C SER A 117 9.31 4.19 9.20
N ALA A 118 9.61 2.93 8.92
CA ALA A 118 10.07 2.52 7.60
C ALA A 118 8.94 2.61 6.59
N ARG A 119 9.16 3.36 5.50
CA ARG A 119 8.18 3.52 4.41
C ARG A 119 8.14 2.31 3.49
N ASN A 120 9.27 1.61 3.37
CA ASN A 120 9.37 0.36 2.62
C ASN A 120 9.21 -0.79 3.59
N GLN A 121 8.12 -1.49 3.44
CA GLN A 121 7.78 -2.67 4.23
C GLN A 121 7.22 -3.72 3.29
N TRP A 122 7.93 -4.83 3.19
CA TRP A 122 7.54 -5.94 2.33
C TRP A 122 7.50 -7.23 3.13
N VAL A 123 6.74 -8.19 2.64
CA VAL A 123 6.82 -9.57 3.07
C VAL A 123 7.61 -10.32 2.00
N GLY A 124 8.56 -11.12 2.43
CA GLY A 124 9.33 -11.99 1.54
C GLY A 124 9.60 -13.32 2.19
N THR A 125 10.13 -14.24 1.43
CA THR A 125 10.55 -15.56 1.90
C THR A 125 12.06 -15.71 1.79
N VAL A 126 12.69 -16.40 2.75
CA VAL A 126 14.11 -16.72 2.71
C VAL A 126 14.38 -17.73 1.60
N ALA A 127 15.10 -17.31 0.56
CA ALA A 127 15.49 -18.16 -0.56
C ALA A 127 16.81 -18.90 -0.32
N ALA A 128 17.79 -18.21 0.29
CA ALA A 128 19.09 -18.80 0.67
C ALA A 128 19.67 -18.06 1.87
N ILE A 129 20.53 -18.76 2.63
CA ILE A 129 21.35 -18.19 3.69
C ILE A 129 22.80 -18.65 3.46
N ARG A 130 23.71 -17.70 3.29
CA ARG A 130 25.14 -17.94 3.19
C ARG A 130 25.81 -17.47 4.48
N ALA A 131 26.23 -18.43 5.28
CA ALA A 131 26.89 -18.14 6.55
C ALA A 131 28.29 -17.57 6.34
N GLY A 132 28.58 -16.45 7.01
CA GLY A 132 29.92 -15.88 7.10
C GLY A 132 30.51 -15.97 8.51
N ALA A 133 31.69 -15.44 8.70
CA ALA A 133 32.35 -15.48 10.01
C ALA A 133 31.68 -14.52 11.02
N VAL A 134 31.22 -13.35 10.58
CA VAL A 134 30.59 -12.28 11.40
C VAL A 134 29.19 -11.97 10.94
N ASN A 135 28.99 -11.86 9.63
CA ASN A 135 27.72 -11.54 9.02
C ASN A 135 27.30 -12.67 8.08
N ASP A 136 26.01 -12.90 8.01
CA ASP A 136 25.37 -13.80 7.06
C ASP A 136 24.72 -12.99 5.93
N GLU A 137 24.79 -13.53 4.72
CA GLU A 137 24.07 -13.04 3.56
C GLU A 137 22.77 -13.83 3.42
N VAL A 138 21.65 -13.12 3.40
CA VAL A 138 20.31 -13.71 3.29
C VAL A 138 19.68 -13.27 1.98
N GLU A 139 19.46 -14.22 1.07
CA GLU A 139 18.70 -13.98 -0.14
C GLU A 139 17.19 -14.09 0.16
N LEU A 140 16.43 -13.11 -0.32
CA LEU A 140 15.01 -12.95 -0.08
C LEU A 140 14.27 -12.92 -1.40
N GLN A 141 13.18 -13.67 -1.47
CA GLN A 141 12.24 -13.66 -2.61
C GLN A 141 11.03 -12.82 -2.24
N LEU A 142 10.74 -11.78 -3.00
CA LEU A 142 9.53 -10.97 -2.86
C LEU A 142 8.37 -11.53 -3.70
N PRO A 143 7.10 -11.26 -3.34
CA PRO A 143 5.98 -11.50 -4.22
C PRO A 143 6.19 -10.76 -5.55
N GLY A 144 5.87 -11.40 -6.67
CA GLY A 144 6.09 -10.82 -8.00
C GLY A 144 7.46 -11.13 -8.61
N GLY A 145 8.35 -11.84 -7.89
CA GLY A 145 9.60 -12.37 -8.43
C GLY A 145 10.84 -11.52 -8.17
N ALA A 146 10.70 -10.32 -7.59
CA ALA A 146 11.85 -9.50 -7.21
C ALA A 146 12.67 -10.20 -6.11
N LYS A 147 13.99 -10.04 -6.18
CA LYS A 147 14.93 -10.59 -5.18
C LYS A 147 15.63 -9.46 -4.45
N LEU A 148 15.90 -9.69 -3.17
CA LEU A 148 16.73 -8.83 -2.35
C LEU A 148 17.79 -9.66 -1.63
N VAL A 149 18.91 -9.02 -1.35
CA VAL A 149 19.98 -9.56 -0.52
C VAL A 149 20.11 -8.68 0.71
N ALA A 150 20.05 -9.28 1.89
CA ALA A 150 20.31 -8.62 3.16
C ALA A 150 21.60 -9.15 3.78
N ILE A 151 22.38 -8.27 4.41
CA ILE A 151 23.53 -8.65 5.22
C ILE A 151 23.21 -8.31 6.67
N ILE A 152 23.10 -9.35 7.50
CA ILE A 152 22.83 -9.22 8.93
C ILE A 152 23.90 -9.95 9.74
N THR A 153 24.02 -9.65 11.03
CA THR A 153 24.97 -10.38 11.87
C THR A 153 24.54 -11.84 12.05
N ARG A 154 25.49 -12.75 12.20
CA ARG A 154 25.22 -14.14 12.48
C ARG A 154 24.36 -14.31 13.74
N ALA A 155 24.65 -13.53 14.79
CA ALA A 155 23.84 -13.51 16.00
C ALA A 155 22.37 -13.13 15.71
N SER A 156 22.12 -12.22 14.74
CA SER A 156 20.75 -11.88 14.31
C SER A 156 20.09 -13.03 13.57
N THR A 157 20.80 -13.72 12.69
CA THR A 157 20.29 -14.92 11.99
C THR A 157 19.82 -15.98 12.99
N GLU A 158 20.65 -16.23 14.01
CA GLU A 158 20.36 -17.19 15.08
C GLU A 158 19.18 -16.73 15.96
N ALA A 159 19.19 -15.47 16.41
CA ALA A 159 18.13 -14.90 17.25
C ALA A 159 16.75 -14.86 16.55
N LEU A 160 16.73 -14.57 15.25
CA LEU A 160 15.50 -14.59 14.44
C LEU A 160 15.09 -16.03 14.04
N GLY A 161 15.96 -17.02 14.27
CA GLY A 161 15.72 -18.41 13.90
C GLY A 161 15.47 -18.59 12.40
N LEU A 162 16.22 -17.87 11.55
CA LEU A 162 15.96 -17.85 10.10
C LEU A 162 16.16 -19.23 9.47
N ARG A 163 15.21 -19.60 8.61
CA ARG A 163 15.19 -20.88 7.88
C ARG A 163 14.79 -20.66 6.44
N LEU A 164 15.20 -21.56 5.55
CA LEU A 164 14.77 -21.55 4.15
C LEU A 164 13.24 -21.62 4.07
N LYS A 165 12.67 -20.90 3.12
CA LYS A 165 11.23 -20.76 2.87
C LYS A 165 10.43 -20.11 3.99
N GLN A 166 11.09 -19.59 5.03
CA GLN A 166 10.41 -18.84 6.09
C GLN A 166 9.97 -17.48 5.58
N ALA A 167 8.71 -17.14 5.83
CA ALA A 167 8.19 -15.80 5.59
C ALA A 167 8.70 -14.83 6.68
N LEU A 168 9.06 -13.63 6.27
CA LEU A 168 9.55 -12.58 7.16
C LEU A 168 9.20 -11.19 6.64
N ILE A 169 9.36 -10.21 7.51
CA ILE A 169 9.19 -8.81 7.19
C ILE A 169 10.53 -8.22 6.81
N ILE A 170 10.52 -7.42 5.75
CA ILE A 170 11.66 -6.71 5.23
C ILE A 170 11.38 -5.22 5.36
N TRP A 171 12.22 -4.50 6.10
CA TRP A 171 12.12 -3.06 6.25
C TRP A 171 13.31 -2.36 5.64
N VAL A 172 13.04 -1.28 4.91
CA VAL A 172 14.06 -0.36 4.42
C VAL A 172 13.60 1.07 4.65
N LYS A 173 14.44 1.87 5.27
CA LYS A 173 14.16 3.28 5.47
C LYS A 173 14.20 4.01 4.13
N SER A 174 13.22 4.86 3.84
CA SER A 174 13.15 5.57 2.56
C SER A 174 14.36 6.45 2.26
N SER A 175 15.05 6.94 3.30
CA SER A 175 16.30 7.70 3.14
C SER A 175 17.53 6.82 2.84
N ALA A 176 17.43 5.51 2.97
CA ALA A 176 18.49 4.55 2.58
C ALA A 176 18.34 4.07 1.14
N VAL A 177 17.25 4.42 0.48
CA VAL A 177 17.04 4.12 -0.94
C VAL A 177 17.65 5.24 -1.77
N LEU A 178 18.58 4.87 -2.65
CA LEU A 178 19.14 5.79 -3.66
C LEU A 178 18.39 5.60 -4.98
N LEU A 179 18.16 6.70 -5.69
CA LEU A 179 17.59 6.66 -7.03
C LEU A 179 18.64 7.07 -8.04
N ALA A 180 18.66 6.37 -9.16
CA ALA A 180 19.58 6.64 -10.25
C ALA A 180 18.91 6.46 -11.61
N THR A 181 19.37 7.20 -12.61
CA THR A 181 18.98 7.08 -14.02
C THR A 181 20.22 6.80 -14.87
N GLY A 182 20.05 6.12 -16.01
CA GLY A 182 21.16 5.89 -16.94
C GLY A 182 22.24 4.95 -16.41
N LEU A 183 21.87 3.92 -15.66
CA LEU A 183 22.82 2.96 -15.07
C LEU A 183 23.17 1.78 -15.98
N GLU A 184 22.86 1.84 -17.27
CA GLU A 184 23.19 0.76 -18.21
C GLU A 184 24.72 0.57 -18.26
N GLY A 185 25.17 -0.64 -17.88
CA GLY A 185 26.59 -1.01 -17.83
C GLY A 185 27.38 -0.45 -16.62
N ALA A 186 26.76 0.37 -15.77
CA ALA A 186 27.42 0.89 -14.58
C ALA A 186 27.61 -0.20 -13.51
N ARG A 187 28.77 -0.21 -12.86
CA ARG A 187 29.06 -1.05 -11.68
C ARG A 187 28.83 -0.21 -10.43
N VAL A 188 27.99 -0.70 -9.54
CA VAL A 188 27.65 -0.02 -8.27
C VAL A 188 27.89 -0.99 -7.11
N THR A 189 28.14 -0.45 -5.93
CA THR A 189 28.36 -1.24 -4.70
C THR A 189 27.06 -1.54 -3.94
N ALA A 190 25.91 -1.14 -4.49
CA ALA A 190 24.62 -1.51 -3.93
C ALA A 190 24.22 -2.90 -4.45
N ASP A 191 23.99 -3.81 -3.51
CA ASP A 191 23.72 -5.23 -3.82
C ASP A 191 22.32 -5.40 -4.44
N ASN A 192 21.38 -4.54 -4.06
CA ASN A 192 20.00 -4.59 -4.53
C ASN A 192 19.76 -3.49 -5.55
N ARG A 193 19.34 -3.92 -6.72
CA ARG A 193 18.97 -3.07 -7.84
C ARG A 193 17.56 -3.42 -8.29
N LEU A 194 16.66 -2.46 -8.19
CA LEU A 194 15.26 -2.60 -8.58
C LEU A 194 14.96 -1.56 -9.66
N ASP A 195 14.89 -2.01 -10.90
CA ASP A 195 14.50 -1.17 -12.04
C ASP A 195 12.98 -0.99 -12.04
N GLY A 196 12.51 0.20 -12.42
CA GLY A 196 11.08 0.49 -12.38
C GLY A 196 10.73 1.85 -12.98
N VAL A 197 9.53 2.30 -12.69
CA VAL A 197 8.96 3.56 -13.17
C VAL A 197 8.55 4.42 -11.98
N VAL A 198 8.82 5.72 -12.05
CA VAL A 198 8.32 6.67 -11.05
C VAL A 198 6.80 6.71 -11.13
N ALA A 199 6.13 6.27 -10.06
CA ALA A 199 4.67 6.28 -9.96
C ALA A 199 4.14 7.63 -9.49
N ALA A 200 4.82 8.24 -8.50
CA ALA A 200 4.43 9.52 -7.93
C ALA A 200 5.63 10.27 -7.36
N VAL A 201 5.53 11.60 -7.34
CA VAL A 201 6.45 12.50 -6.68
C VAL A 201 5.65 13.43 -5.77
N THR A 202 5.97 13.44 -4.49
CA THR A 202 5.40 14.38 -3.51
C THR A 202 6.48 15.37 -3.08
N PRO A 203 6.46 16.60 -3.59
CA PRO A 203 7.46 17.61 -3.27
C PRO A 203 7.28 18.15 -1.85
N GLY A 204 8.36 18.36 -1.15
CA GLY A 204 8.44 19.11 0.12
C GLY A 204 9.39 20.29 -0.02
N ALA A 205 9.58 21.07 1.05
CA ALA A 205 10.41 22.27 1.00
C ALA A 205 11.90 21.97 0.74
N VAL A 206 12.45 20.90 1.28
CA VAL A 206 13.86 20.52 1.20
C VAL A 206 14.05 19.20 0.46
N ASN A 207 13.17 18.24 0.72
CA ASN A 207 13.21 16.90 0.17
C ASN A 207 11.92 16.61 -0.61
N ALA A 208 11.94 15.57 -1.43
CA ALA A 208 10.79 15.00 -2.08
C ALA A 208 10.68 13.51 -1.75
N GLU A 209 9.46 13.03 -1.60
CA GLU A 209 9.15 11.60 -1.56
C GLU A 209 8.86 11.14 -2.99
N VAL A 210 9.59 10.13 -3.44
CA VAL A 210 9.43 9.52 -4.78
C VAL A 210 8.99 8.08 -4.59
N SER A 211 7.84 7.73 -5.16
CA SER A 211 7.37 6.34 -5.22
C SER A 211 7.73 5.74 -6.57
N VAL A 212 8.36 4.59 -6.54
CA VAL A 212 8.79 3.83 -7.72
C VAL A 212 8.03 2.51 -7.75
N GLU A 213 7.41 2.21 -8.86
CA GLU A 213 6.82 0.90 -9.14
C GLU A 213 7.89 0.04 -9.82
N ALA A 214 8.49 -0.87 -9.06
CA ALA A 214 9.54 -1.74 -9.57
C ALA A 214 8.97 -2.83 -10.48
N ASP A 215 9.76 -3.26 -11.48
CA ASP A 215 9.35 -4.26 -12.48
C ASP A 215 8.95 -5.61 -11.86
N GLY A 216 9.39 -5.91 -10.64
CA GLY A 216 8.96 -7.05 -9.82
C GLY A 216 7.65 -6.87 -9.05
N GLY A 217 6.86 -5.82 -9.32
CA GLY A 217 5.53 -5.60 -8.73
C GLY A 217 5.54 -5.08 -7.28
N VAL A 218 6.67 -4.57 -6.79
CA VAL A 218 6.79 -3.95 -5.48
C VAL A 218 6.93 -2.43 -5.61
N THR A 219 6.29 -1.70 -4.71
CA THR A 219 6.47 -0.25 -4.61
C THR A 219 7.65 0.05 -3.70
N VAL A 220 8.57 0.90 -4.16
CA VAL A 220 9.72 1.40 -3.43
C VAL A 220 9.57 2.89 -3.21
N VAL A 221 9.70 3.34 -1.97
CA VAL A 221 9.62 4.76 -1.60
C VAL A 221 11.01 5.27 -1.24
N ALA A 222 11.43 6.33 -1.89
CA ALA A 222 12.70 7.02 -1.61
C ALA A 222 12.45 8.46 -1.16
N ILE A 223 13.30 8.96 -0.27
CA ILE A 223 13.37 10.39 0.09
C ILE A 223 14.65 10.94 -0.53
N VAL A 224 14.51 11.87 -1.47
CA VAL A 224 15.61 12.53 -2.16
C VAL A 224 15.57 14.03 -1.93
N THR A 225 16.69 14.73 -2.11
CA THR A 225 16.69 16.20 -2.06
C THR A 225 15.99 16.79 -3.29
N GLN A 226 15.47 17.99 -3.18
CA GLN A 226 14.90 18.72 -4.32
C GLN A 226 15.95 18.92 -5.45
N ALA A 227 17.21 19.15 -5.08
CA ALA A 227 18.31 19.25 -6.04
C ALA A 227 18.52 17.95 -6.82
N SER A 228 18.52 16.80 -6.12
CA SER A 228 18.64 15.48 -6.76
C SER A 228 17.44 15.16 -7.65
N LEU A 229 16.22 15.49 -7.19
CA LEU A 229 14.99 15.31 -7.97
C LEU A 229 15.09 16.02 -9.32
N GLN A 230 15.53 17.28 -9.29
CA GLN A 230 15.70 18.10 -10.51
C GLN A 230 16.86 17.61 -11.39
N ALA A 231 18.02 17.34 -10.78
CA ALA A 231 19.20 16.89 -11.51
C ALA A 231 18.98 15.56 -12.27
N LEU A 232 18.21 14.65 -11.68
CA LEU A 232 17.88 13.36 -12.30
C LEU A 232 16.61 13.41 -13.17
N GLY A 233 15.91 14.56 -13.21
CA GLY A 233 14.67 14.72 -13.98
C GLY A 233 13.57 13.74 -13.58
N LEU A 234 13.48 13.40 -12.27
CA LEU A 234 12.51 12.42 -11.78
C LEU A 234 11.09 12.96 -11.87
N ALA A 235 10.28 12.35 -12.72
CA ALA A 235 8.87 12.69 -12.91
C ALA A 235 8.04 11.41 -13.11
N PRO A 236 6.74 11.42 -12.79
CA PRO A 236 5.85 10.29 -13.05
C PRO A 236 5.96 9.78 -14.48
N GLY A 237 6.08 8.47 -14.65
CA GLY A 237 6.29 7.79 -15.91
C GLY A 237 7.77 7.64 -16.32
N GLY A 238 8.71 8.32 -15.66
CA GLY A 238 10.16 8.21 -15.94
C GLY A 238 10.74 6.88 -15.45
N ARG A 239 11.62 6.27 -16.24
CA ARG A 239 12.39 5.07 -15.83
C ARG A 239 13.45 5.45 -14.80
N VAL A 240 13.59 4.63 -13.77
CA VAL A 240 14.50 4.86 -12.65
C VAL A 240 14.93 3.53 -12.05
N THR A 241 16.12 3.49 -11.49
CA THR A 241 16.62 2.36 -10.71
C THR A 241 16.68 2.75 -9.24
N ALA A 242 16.03 1.99 -8.38
CA ALA A 242 16.22 2.07 -6.93
C ALA A 242 17.37 1.17 -6.51
N LEU A 243 18.32 1.72 -5.75
CA LEU A 243 19.50 1.05 -5.25
C LEU A 243 19.42 0.98 -3.72
N ILE A 244 19.64 -0.21 -3.16
CA ILE A 244 19.61 -0.46 -1.72
C ILE A 244 20.83 -1.31 -1.34
N LYS A 245 21.60 -0.88 -0.36
CA LYS A 245 22.68 -1.69 0.18
C LYS A 245 22.10 -2.85 0.99
N ALA A 246 22.70 -4.02 0.90
CA ALA A 246 22.29 -5.19 1.67
C ALA A 246 22.31 -4.95 3.19
N SER A 247 23.22 -4.10 3.66
CA SER A 247 23.36 -3.72 5.09
C SER A 247 22.23 -2.77 5.58
N ASP A 248 21.49 -2.11 4.69
CA ASP A 248 20.43 -1.18 5.04
C ASP A 248 19.05 -1.87 5.13
N ILE A 249 19.04 -3.18 4.90
CA ILE A 249 17.84 -4.01 5.03
C ILE A 249 17.74 -4.56 6.45
N VAL A 250 16.60 -4.34 7.08
CA VAL A 250 16.26 -4.88 8.39
C VAL A 250 15.27 -6.01 8.22
N LEU A 251 15.56 -7.15 8.83
CA LEU A 251 14.68 -8.33 8.81
C LEU A 251 13.99 -8.48 10.16
N ALA A 252 12.72 -8.89 10.14
CA ALA A 252 11.97 -9.21 11.33
C ALA A 252 11.10 -10.45 11.12
N THR A 253 11.00 -11.29 12.14
CA THR A 253 10.07 -12.41 12.21
C THR A 253 8.90 -12.06 13.10
N VAL A 254 7.74 -12.63 12.82
CA VAL A 254 6.56 -12.50 13.68
C VAL A 254 6.40 -13.84 14.39
N GLY A 255 6.59 -13.81 15.70
CA GLY A 255 6.38 -14.97 16.58
C GLY A 255 4.91 -15.36 16.73
#